data_fcd105df05c44afa9ef0debf30f0d675
#
_entry.id   fcd105df05c44afa9ef0debf30f0d675
#
_cell.length_a   1.000
_cell.length_b   1.000
_cell.length_c   1.000
_cell.angle_alpha   90.00
_cell.angle_beta   90.00
_cell.angle_gamma   90.00
#
_symmetry.space_group_name_H-M   'P 1'
#
loop_
_entity.id
_entity.type
_entity.pdbx_description
1 polymer ?
#
loop_
_entity_poly.entity_id
_entity_poly.type
_entity_poly.pdbx_seq_one_letter_code
_entity_poly.pdbx_strand_id
1 'polypeptide(L)'
;MPTLTDLVRDHTDLNETDVEWLHALVSDWQLLADLSFADLLLWVPLRSAEALPAENAPRSRPRPAVAGQGTVPGWVAVAQMRPTTGPTAYPEDLVGKIVRTGRRGLIDVAWRERRIVREGDPEWGSGIPVREESIPVRRGAKLLGVIQRSTNLSSARTPSRLELTYLQSASDLAQMISEGRFPVPGEEPNLVRSPRVGDGLIRLDRTGRVTYASPNAQSAYRRLGLQADLVGESLGEVTAELCDTGEPLEEALTALLSGRAPREVEVESNGSIMQLRTIPLVVGGARIGAIVLVRDVTELRWRDRELMTKDATIREIHHRVKNNLQTVAALLRLQARRLRIPEGRAALDEAVRRVGSIAIVHETLSLTPDELIDFDDIVDRVITMAGEVSTPETRVVPKRTGSFGVLPAEIATPLAMALTELLQNALEHGLPDHRDGTLEVVAHRSDEHRPDEHRSDGHPPDEHRSGKHRPDKHRSDEEARRLVVTVADDGVGLPADFDVESSNSLGLQIVRTLIVGELGGTLDFHRRSGGGTEVIVDVPLNHSNRPGGPPVR
;
A
#
# COMPACT_ATOMS: atom_id res chain seq x y z
N MET A 1 -1.01 3.40 18.95
CA MET A 1 -1.02 4.78 19.42
C MET A 1 -2.31 5.43 18.96
N PRO A 2 -2.96 6.30 19.75
CA PRO A 2 -4.14 7.01 19.32
C PRO A 2 -3.78 7.94 18.15
N THR A 3 -4.68 8.06 17.18
CA THR A 3 -4.51 8.95 16.02
C THR A 3 -4.79 10.41 16.42
N LEU A 4 -4.37 11.38 15.57
CA LEU A 4 -4.71 12.80 15.75
C LEU A 4 -6.23 12.97 15.89
N THR A 5 -7.00 12.28 15.03
CA THR A 5 -8.47 12.33 15.05
C THR A 5 -9.04 11.83 16.37
N ASP A 6 -8.53 10.72 16.91
CA ASP A 6 -9.00 10.17 18.20
C ASP A 6 -8.73 11.16 19.33
N LEU A 7 -7.49 11.67 19.43
CA LEU A 7 -7.11 12.63 20.49
C LEU A 7 -7.92 13.94 20.42
N VAL A 8 -8.16 14.46 19.23
CA VAL A 8 -8.95 15.69 19.06
C VAL A 8 -10.41 15.43 19.43
N ARG A 9 -11.01 14.32 18.99
CA ARG A 9 -12.40 13.97 19.29
C ARG A 9 -12.63 13.75 20.79
N ASP A 10 -11.71 13.05 21.45
CA ASP A 10 -11.86 12.68 22.85
C ASP A 10 -11.66 13.86 23.80
N HIS A 11 -10.75 14.79 23.48
CA HIS A 11 -10.27 15.78 24.43
C HIS A 11 -10.64 17.23 24.10
N THR A 12 -11.15 17.53 22.89
CA THR A 12 -11.32 18.93 22.42
C THR A 12 -12.73 19.23 21.90
N ASP A 13 -13.01 20.52 21.61
CA ASP A 13 -14.26 21.01 21.00
C ASP A 13 -14.09 21.34 19.51
N LEU A 14 -13.04 20.85 18.87
CA LEU A 14 -12.82 21.07 17.44
C LEU A 14 -13.79 20.23 16.62
N ASN A 15 -14.32 20.83 15.55
CA ASN A 15 -15.23 20.15 14.63
C ASN A 15 -14.46 19.41 13.51
N GLU A 16 -15.17 18.67 12.69
CA GLU A 16 -14.59 17.82 11.62
C GLU A 16 -13.74 18.65 10.64
N THR A 17 -14.21 19.82 10.21
CA THR A 17 -13.45 20.70 9.31
C THR A 17 -12.20 21.31 9.96
N ASP A 18 -12.16 21.42 11.29
CA ASP A 18 -10.95 21.81 12.02
C ASP A 18 -9.94 20.65 12.04
N VAL A 19 -10.43 19.42 12.20
CA VAL A 19 -9.61 18.21 12.17
C VAL A 19 -8.99 18.01 10.78
N GLU A 20 -9.76 18.18 9.72
CA GLU A 20 -9.27 18.14 8.33
C GLU A 20 -8.15 19.17 8.10
N TRP A 21 -8.34 20.40 8.59
CA TRP A 21 -7.31 21.45 8.52
C TRP A 21 -6.03 21.04 9.25
N LEU A 22 -6.15 20.45 10.44
CA LEU A 22 -5.00 19.97 11.22
C LEU A 22 -4.32 18.79 10.51
N HIS A 23 -5.06 17.89 9.88
CA HIS A 23 -4.48 16.82 9.05
C HIS A 23 -3.68 17.40 7.87
N ALA A 24 -4.26 18.34 7.14
CA ALA A 24 -3.56 19.01 6.04
C ALA A 24 -2.30 19.74 6.51
N LEU A 25 -2.33 20.37 7.69
CA LEU A 25 -1.17 21.01 8.30
C LEU A 25 -0.08 19.98 8.65
N VAL A 26 -0.46 18.87 9.31
CA VAL A 26 0.46 17.83 9.75
C VAL A 26 1.04 17.07 8.55
N SER A 27 0.33 16.97 7.43
CA SER A 27 0.84 16.37 6.22
C SER A 27 2.04 17.13 5.64
N ASP A 28 2.11 18.44 5.81
CA ASP A 28 3.23 19.28 5.33
C ASP A 28 4.27 19.63 6.42
N TRP A 29 4.17 19.06 7.58
CA TRP A 29 5.00 19.41 8.75
C TRP A 29 6.48 19.10 8.61
N GLN A 30 6.82 18.03 7.88
CA GLN A 30 8.21 17.68 7.63
C GLN A 30 8.97 18.85 6.99
N LEU A 31 8.30 19.59 6.10
CA LEU A 31 8.87 20.79 5.49
C LEU A 31 9.30 21.83 6.57
N LEU A 32 8.41 22.14 7.51
CA LEU A 32 8.71 23.13 8.55
C LEU A 32 9.76 22.63 9.54
N ALA A 33 9.70 21.34 9.92
CA ALA A 33 10.67 20.71 10.81
C ALA A 33 12.09 20.74 10.20
N ASP A 34 12.21 20.35 8.94
CA ASP A 34 13.49 20.27 8.24
C ASP A 34 14.10 21.65 7.96
N LEU A 35 13.27 22.63 7.56
CA LEU A 35 13.71 24.02 7.36
C LEU A 35 14.14 24.71 8.65
N SER A 36 13.58 24.32 9.79
CA SER A 36 13.88 24.93 11.08
C SER A 36 14.90 24.16 11.91
N PHE A 37 15.33 22.98 11.46
CA PHE A 37 16.19 22.07 12.23
C PHE A 37 15.63 21.82 13.64
N ALA A 38 14.31 21.67 13.76
CA ALA A 38 13.62 21.70 15.04
C ALA A 38 12.51 20.65 15.12
N ASP A 39 12.30 20.12 16.31
CA ASP A 39 11.12 19.32 16.62
C ASP A 39 9.87 20.19 16.67
N LEU A 40 8.77 19.65 16.18
CA LEU A 40 7.45 20.27 16.21
C LEU A 40 6.50 19.44 17.05
N LEU A 41 5.76 20.10 17.93
CA LEU A 41 4.68 19.53 18.75
C LEU A 41 3.41 20.35 18.54
N LEU A 42 2.30 19.71 18.19
CA LEU A 42 1.00 20.36 18.10
C LEU A 42 0.24 20.19 19.42
N TRP A 43 -0.03 21.28 20.07
CA TRP A 43 -0.84 21.38 21.27
C TRP A 43 -2.22 21.91 20.94
N VAL A 44 -3.26 21.20 21.36
CA VAL A 44 -4.66 21.58 21.14
C VAL A 44 -5.32 21.80 22.51
N PRO A 45 -6.19 22.83 22.67
CA PRO A 45 -6.82 23.14 23.95
C PRO A 45 -7.78 22.03 24.39
N LEU A 46 -7.73 21.67 25.68
CA LEU A 46 -8.65 20.70 26.27
C LEU A 46 -10.05 21.31 26.44
N ARG A 47 -11.10 20.50 26.24
CA ARG A 47 -12.51 20.83 26.48
C ARG A 47 -12.81 21.04 27.95
N SER A 48 -12.30 20.17 28.83
CA SER A 48 -12.57 20.20 30.26
C SER A 48 -11.34 19.89 31.10
N ALA A 49 -11.39 20.24 32.39
CA ALA A 49 -10.32 19.96 33.34
C ALA A 49 -10.32 18.51 33.83
N GLU A 50 -11.34 17.71 33.52
CA GLU A 50 -11.48 16.30 33.94
C GLU A 50 -10.42 15.40 33.30
N ALA A 51 -9.94 15.76 32.11
CA ALA A 51 -8.87 15.06 31.42
C ALA A 51 -7.47 15.28 32.05
N LEU A 52 -7.35 16.14 33.05
CA LEU A 52 -6.05 16.50 33.65
C LEU A 52 -5.57 15.41 34.64
N PRO A 53 -4.28 14.99 34.59
CA PRO A 53 -3.72 14.02 35.53
C PRO A 53 -3.85 14.48 36.98
N ALA A 54 -4.24 13.55 37.88
CA ALA A 54 -4.46 13.85 39.31
C ALA A 54 -3.19 14.27 40.08
N GLU A 55 -2.02 13.90 39.63
CA GLU A 55 -0.73 14.11 40.32
C GLU A 55 -0.20 15.55 40.36
N ASN A 56 -0.86 16.51 39.73
CA ASN A 56 -0.33 17.88 39.54
C ASN A 56 -1.14 18.99 40.20
N ALA A 57 -1.76 18.75 41.35
CA ALA A 57 -2.32 19.85 42.13
C ALA A 57 -1.21 20.72 42.71
N PRO A 58 -1.12 22.01 42.42
CA PRO A 58 -0.11 22.88 43.02
C PRO A 58 -0.35 22.98 44.54
N ARG A 59 0.73 22.81 45.33
CA ARG A 59 0.70 22.96 46.80
C ARG A 59 0.44 24.40 47.25
N SER A 60 0.32 25.35 46.33
CA SER A 60 -0.05 26.75 46.60
C SER A 60 -1.31 27.10 45.81
N ARG A 61 -2.34 27.61 46.48
CA ARG A 61 -3.56 28.14 45.86
C ARG A 61 -3.18 29.16 44.78
N PRO A 62 -3.54 28.97 43.51
CA PRO A 62 -3.36 30.02 42.52
C PRO A 62 -4.25 31.22 42.92
N ARG A 63 -3.72 32.44 42.83
CA ARG A 63 -4.54 33.65 42.83
C ARG A 63 -5.65 33.45 41.80
N PRO A 64 -6.92 33.81 42.14
CA PRO A 64 -8.00 33.69 41.17
C PRO A 64 -7.64 34.55 39.94
N ALA A 65 -7.40 33.85 38.81
CA ALA A 65 -7.29 34.51 37.53
C ALA A 65 -8.63 35.21 37.29
N VAL A 66 -8.58 36.47 36.97
CA VAL A 66 -9.73 37.27 36.54
C VAL A 66 -10.37 36.48 35.37
N ALA A 67 -11.65 36.12 35.55
CA ALA A 67 -12.44 35.42 34.56
C ALA A 67 -12.62 36.31 33.32
N GLY A 68 -11.65 36.24 32.39
CA GLY A 68 -11.69 36.83 31.07
C GLY A 68 -11.87 35.70 30.06
N GLN A 69 -12.75 35.87 29.10
CA GLN A 69 -13.02 34.97 28.01
C GLN A 69 -11.72 34.42 27.40
N GLY A 70 -11.48 33.08 27.48
CA GLY A 70 -10.38 32.40 26.79
C GLY A 70 -9.40 31.58 27.63
N THR A 71 -9.68 31.30 28.90
CA THR A 71 -8.83 30.42 29.73
C THR A 71 -9.13 28.97 29.43
N VAL A 72 -8.21 28.31 28.73
CA VAL A 72 -8.27 26.83 28.50
C VAL A 72 -7.77 26.12 29.76
N PRO A 73 -8.35 24.96 30.14
CA PRO A 73 -7.93 24.21 31.33
C PRO A 73 -6.55 23.58 31.19
N GLY A 74 -6.15 23.27 29.98
CA GLY A 74 -4.88 22.60 29.65
C GLY A 74 -4.75 22.32 28.15
N TRP A 75 -3.76 21.50 27.83
CA TRP A 75 -3.32 21.19 26.48
C TRP A 75 -3.11 19.70 26.30
N VAL A 76 -3.45 19.16 25.13
CA VAL A 76 -3.09 17.81 24.70
C VAL A 76 -2.17 17.90 23.48
N ALA A 77 -1.07 17.14 23.49
CA ALA A 77 -0.19 16.99 22.33
C ALA A 77 -0.83 16.00 21.36
N VAL A 78 -1.20 16.44 20.16
CA VAL A 78 -1.92 15.60 19.16
C VAL A 78 -1.05 15.15 18.02
N ALA A 79 0.10 15.79 17.79
CA ALA A 79 1.06 15.39 16.77
C ALA A 79 2.48 15.81 17.16
N GLN A 80 3.47 15.03 16.70
CA GLN A 80 4.89 15.30 16.85
C GLN A 80 5.62 15.02 15.55
N MET A 81 6.58 15.89 15.17
CA MET A 81 7.46 15.70 14.03
C MET A 81 8.90 16.03 14.42
N ARG A 82 9.82 15.17 14.00
CA ARG A 82 11.26 15.34 14.21
C ARG A 82 11.93 15.79 12.92
N PRO A 83 12.94 16.68 12.96
CA PRO A 83 13.67 17.08 11.78
C PRO A 83 14.53 15.92 11.25
N THR A 84 14.66 15.81 9.92
CA THR A 84 15.65 14.91 9.29
C THR A 84 16.98 15.62 9.03
N THR A 85 17.01 16.94 9.17
CA THR A 85 18.15 17.83 8.86
C THR A 85 18.98 18.23 10.08
N GLY A 86 18.53 17.87 11.29
CA GLY A 86 19.19 18.25 12.54
C GLY A 86 18.93 17.29 13.70
N PRO A 87 19.60 17.47 14.84
CA PRO A 87 19.39 16.66 16.02
C PRO A 87 18.04 16.95 16.67
N THR A 88 17.37 15.91 17.16
CA THR A 88 16.11 16.04 17.92
C THR A 88 16.33 16.67 19.29
N ALA A 89 15.36 17.46 19.76
CA ALA A 89 15.29 17.97 21.12
C ALA A 89 14.53 16.99 22.05
N TYR A 90 13.64 16.15 21.48
CA TYR A 90 12.81 15.21 22.23
C TYR A 90 12.99 13.78 21.69
N PRO A 91 13.81 12.94 22.37
CA PRO A 91 13.96 11.52 21.97
C PRO A 91 12.68 10.72 22.22
N GLU A 92 11.88 11.11 23.23
CA GLU A 92 10.62 10.47 23.59
C GLU A 92 9.45 10.90 22.69
N ASP A 93 8.45 10.03 22.56
CA ASP A 93 7.19 10.38 21.94
C ASP A 93 6.27 11.06 22.96
N LEU A 94 5.82 12.27 22.61
CA LEU A 94 4.98 13.11 23.47
C LEU A 94 3.50 13.17 23.02
N VAL A 95 3.13 12.45 21.96
CA VAL A 95 1.74 12.40 21.48
C VAL A 95 0.85 11.77 22.55
N GLY A 96 -0.29 12.40 22.84
CA GLY A 96 -1.19 12.03 23.92
C GLY A 96 -0.85 12.62 25.29
N LYS A 97 0.30 13.33 25.43
CA LYS A 97 0.66 13.98 26.69
C LYS A 97 -0.27 15.14 26.98
N ILE A 98 -0.82 15.16 28.21
CA ILE A 98 -1.72 16.20 28.69
C ILE A 98 -0.99 17.05 29.73
N VAL A 99 -1.11 18.39 29.61
CA VAL A 99 -0.49 19.35 30.53
C VAL A 99 -1.50 20.42 30.92
N ARG A 100 -1.39 20.93 32.19
CA ARG A 100 -2.21 22.04 32.68
C ARG A 100 -1.73 23.39 32.15
N THR A 101 -2.64 24.31 31.93
CA THR A 101 -2.31 25.74 31.71
C THR A 101 -1.42 26.25 32.84
N GLY A 102 -0.42 27.06 32.50
CA GLY A 102 0.61 27.58 33.42
C GLY A 102 1.87 26.70 33.52
N ARG A 103 1.85 25.47 32.98
CA ARG A 103 3.05 24.60 32.91
C ARG A 103 3.91 24.85 31.67
N ARG A 104 3.30 25.38 30.61
CA ARG A 104 3.94 25.71 29.33
C ARG A 104 3.67 27.17 28.99
N GLY A 105 4.41 28.07 29.67
CA GLY A 105 4.14 29.53 29.63
C GLY A 105 4.12 30.14 28.23
N LEU A 106 4.99 29.69 27.32
CA LEU A 106 5.03 30.19 25.94
C LEU A 106 3.80 29.81 25.12
N ILE A 107 3.27 28.59 25.31
CA ILE A 107 2.06 28.12 24.63
C ILE A 107 0.86 28.97 25.09
N ASP A 108 0.74 29.18 26.41
CA ASP A 108 -0.34 29.95 27.01
C ASP A 108 -0.32 31.43 26.55
N VAL A 109 0.88 32.02 26.41
CA VAL A 109 1.06 33.38 25.91
C VAL A 109 0.72 33.46 24.41
N ALA A 110 1.23 32.52 23.59
CA ALA A 110 0.96 32.49 22.15
C ALA A 110 -0.54 32.33 21.84
N TRP A 111 -1.24 31.50 22.62
CA TRP A 111 -2.69 31.34 22.51
C TRP A 111 -3.45 32.62 22.86
N ARG A 112 -3.12 33.26 24.02
CA ARG A 112 -3.78 34.46 24.51
C ARG A 112 -3.53 35.66 23.60
N GLU A 113 -2.25 35.86 23.21
CA GLU A 113 -1.85 37.06 22.44
C GLU A 113 -2.02 36.86 20.93
N ARG A 114 -2.29 35.60 20.51
CA ARG A 114 -2.52 35.25 19.09
C ARG A 114 -1.37 35.67 18.18
N ARG A 115 -0.14 35.63 18.68
CA ARG A 115 1.09 35.91 17.92
C ARG A 115 2.16 34.88 18.23
N ILE A 116 3.16 34.83 17.38
CA ILE A 116 4.34 34.01 17.61
C ILE A 116 5.09 34.55 18.83
N VAL A 117 5.44 33.65 19.76
CA VAL A 117 6.18 33.97 20.98
C VAL A 117 7.47 33.17 20.99
N ARG A 118 8.58 33.86 21.24
CA ARG A 118 9.93 33.29 21.31
C ARG A 118 10.49 33.46 22.71
N GLU A 119 11.21 32.44 23.16
CA GLU A 119 11.98 32.53 24.39
C GLU A 119 13.29 33.31 24.17
N GLY A 120 13.69 34.09 25.18
CA GLY A 120 14.94 34.86 25.12
C GLY A 120 16.17 34.02 25.39
N ASP A 121 16.12 33.24 26.47
CA ASP A 121 17.23 32.38 26.93
C ASP A 121 16.90 30.89 26.73
N PRO A 122 17.90 30.05 26.39
CA PRO A 122 17.68 28.62 26.23
C PRO A 122 17.29 27.92 27.54
N GLU A 123 16.27 27.09 27.52
CA GLU A 123 15.97 26.19 28.66
C GLU A 123 16.90 24.95 28.67
N TRP A 124 17.29 24.52 29.88
CA TRP A 124 18.14 23.34 30.13
C TRP A 124 17.31 22.19 30.72
N GLY A 125 16.20 21.84 30.05
CA GLY A 125 15.21 20.91 30.61
C GLY A 125 15.66 19.44 30.75
N SER A 126 16.55 18.95 29.91
CA SER A 126 17.00 17.54 29.85
C SER A 126 18.53 17.41 29.75
N GLY A 127 19.27 18.43 30.19
CA GLY A 127 20.73 18.50 29.99
C GLY A 127 21.13 18.96 28.58
N ILE A 128 20.17 19.18 27.69
CA ILE A 128 20.36 19.69 26.32
C ILE A 128 19.81 21.12 26.29
N PRO A 129 20.57 22.12 25.79
CA PRO A 129 20.05 23.47 25.61
C PRO A 129 19.04 23.48 24.45
N VAL A 130 17.79 23.84 24.75
CA VAL A 130 16.70 23.90 23.78
C VAL A 130 16.19 25.33 23.70
N ARG A 131 15.97 25.84 22.50
CA ARG A 131 15.27 27.11 22.26
C ARG A 131 13.86 26.80 21.80
N GLU A 132 12.89 27.35 22.53
CA GLU A 132 11.47 27.16 22.23
C GLU A 132 10.85 28.38 21.54
N GLU A 133 9.95 28.11 20.61
CA GLU A 133 9.07 29.09 19.97
C GLU A 133 7.67 28.50 19.88
N SER A 134 6.66 29.30 20.18
CA SER A 134 5.25 28.95 20.13
C SER A 134 4.54 29.70 19.01
N ILE A 135 3.96 28.97 18.08
CA ILE A 135 3.32 29.48 16.85
C ILE A 135 1.82 29.16 16.93
N PRO A 136 0.94 30.16 17.02
CA PRO A 136 -0.50 29.91 17.04
C PRO A 136 -0.98 29.38 15.69
N VAL A 137 -1.77 28.30 15.70
CA VAL A 137 -2.36 27.69 14.52
C VAL A 137 -3.75 28.23 14.29
N ARG A 138 -3.99 28.79 13.11
CA ARG A 138 -5.29 29.36 12.73
C ARG A 138 -5.88 28.73 11.48
N ARG A 139 -7.21 28.74 11.44
CA ARG A 139 -8.01 28.57 10.22
C ARG A 139 -8.90 29.80 10.09
N GLY A 140 -8.54 30.72 9.21
CA GLY A 140 -9.16 32.04 9.15
C GLY A 140 -9.03 32.79 10.46
N ALA A 141 -10.15 33.20 11.10
CA ALA A 141 -10.16 33.90 12.38
C ALA A 141 -10.09 32.95 13.60
N LYS A 142 -10.38 31.65 13.43
CA LYS A 142 -10.43 30.66 14.52
C LYS A 142 -9.04 30.17 14.86
N LEU A 143 -8.72 30.15 16.17
CA LEU A 143 -7.54 29.50 16.71
C LEU A 143 -7.86 28.02 16.94
N LEU A 144 -6.98 27.12 16.46
CA LEU A 144 -7.14 25.66 16.57
C LEU A 144 -6.20 25.07 17.62
N GLY A 145 -4.99 25.62 17.74
CA GLY A 145 -3.95 25.10 18.62
C GLY A 145 -2.71 25.97 18.59
N VAL A 146 -1.61 25.43 19.12
CA VAL A 146 -0.29 26.06 19.13
C VAL A 146 0.76 25.02 18.73
N ILE A 147 1.61 25.34 17.76
CA ILE A 147 2.80 24.57 17.47
C ILE A 147 3.91 25.03 18.39
N GLN A 148 4.50 24.13 19.15
CA GLN A 148 5.76 24.32 19.83
C GLN A 148 6.88 23.85 18.92
N ARG A 149 7.77 24.77 18.55
CA ARG A 149 8.99 24.51 17.76
C ARG A 149 10.18 24.54 18.70
N SER A 150 10.90 23.43 18.81
CA SER A 150 11.99 23.24 19.78
C SER A 150 13.28 22.90 19.05
N THR A 151 14.25 23.82 19.08
CA THR A 151 15.55 23.68 18.42
C THR A 151 16.59 23.21 19.41
N ASN A 152 17.27 22.11 19.11
CA ASN A 152 18.40 21.61 19.89
C ASN A 152 19.65 22.44 19.59
N LEU A 153 20.23 23.06 20.62
CA LEU A 153 21.40 23.93 20.51
C LEU A 153 22.72 23.26 20.90
N SER A 154 22.74 21.95 21.14
CA SER A 154 23.96 21.23 21.54
C SER A 154 25.11 21.33 20.54
N SER A 155 24.79 21.50 19.25
CA SER A 155 25.75 21.70 18.15
C SER A 155 25.72 23.11 17.57
N ALA A 156 25.31 24.10 18.35
CA ALA A 156 25.20 25.48 17.87
C ALA A 156 26.54 26.02 17.36
N ARG A 157 26.55 26.45 16.11
CA ARG A 157 27.67 27.09 15.41
C ARG A 157 27.16 28.28 14.60
N THR A 158 28.06 29.05 14.02
CA THR A 158 27.65 30.10 13.07
C THR A 158 26.95 29.47 11.87
N PRO A 159 25.68 29.84 11.59
CA PRO A 159 24.91 29.26 10.51
C PRO A 159 25.55 29.55 9.14
N SER A 160 25.56 28.57 8.27
CA SER A 160 25.91 28.73 6.86
C SER A 160 24.84 29.51 6.10
N ARG A 161 25.16 29.95 4.86
CA ARG A 161 24.18 30.62 3.99
C ARG A 161 22.95 29.75 3.72
N LEU A 162 23.14 28.44 3.57
CA LEU A 162 22.06 27.45 3.42
C LEU A 162 21.15 27.48 4.66
N GLU A 163 21.73 27.34 5.87
CA GLU A 163 20.99 27.29 7.12
C GLU A 163 20.21 28.60 7.36
N LEU A 164 20.81 29.75 7.05
CA LEU A 164 20.14 31.06 7.15
C LEU A 164 18.91 31.14 6.21
N THR A 165 19.04 30.64 4.96
CA THR A 165 17.93 30.62 4.00
C THR A 165 16.82 29.67 4.46
N TYR A 166 17.18 28.52 5.01
CA TYR A 166 16.22 27.56 5.56
C TYR A 166 15.45 28.15 6.75
N LEU A 167 16.15 28.74 7.72
CA LEU A 167 15.56 29.40 8.89
C LEU A 167 14.64 30.56 8.50
N GLN A 168 15.03 31.35 7.48
CA GLN A 168 14.18 32.42 6.96
C GLN A 168 12.91 31.84 6.34
N SER A 169 13.02 30.78 5.54
CA SER A 169 11.88 30.12 4.92
C SER A 169 10.95 29.50 5.97
N ALA A 170 11.52 28.88 7.03
CA ALA A 170 10.77 28.37 8.16
C ALA A 170 10.02 29.48 8.92
N SER A 171 10.64 30.66 9.05
CA SER A 171 10.00 31.81 9.71
C SER A 171 8.84 32.37 8.88
N ASP A 172 8.97 32.42 7.57
CA ASP A 172 7.90 32.84 6.67
C ASP A 172 6.71 31.85 6.72
N LEU A 173 6.97 30.54 6.71
CA LEU A 173 5.92 29.52 6.88
C LEU A 173 5.26 29.59 8.26
N ALA A 174 6.02 29.77 9.34
CA ALA A 174 5.49 29.96 10.67
C ALA A 174 4.54 31.17 10.76
N GLN A 175 4.91 32.26 10.09
CA GLN A 175 4.06 33.44 9.97
C GLN A 175 2.77 33.14 9.21
N MET A 176 2.84 32.40 8.10
CA MET A 176 1.66 31.96 7.33
C MET A 176 0.72 31.09 8.19
N ILE A 177 1.27 30.17 8.99
CA ILE A 177 0.49 29.35 9.93
C ILE A 177 -0.24 30.24 10.94
N SER A 178 0.47 31.22 11.51
CA SER A 178 -0.10 32.14 12.49
C SER A 178 -1.16 33.08 11.90
N GLU A 179 -1.13 33.30 10.59
CA GLU A 179 -2.11 34.08 9.82
C GLU A 179 -3.25 33.24 9.27
N GLY A 180 -3.20 31.91 9.42
CA GLY A 180 -4.20 30.97 8.87
C GLY A 180 -4.13 30.82 7.35
N ARG A 181 -2.94 31.00 6.76
CA ARG A 181 -2.65 30.91 5.32
C ARG A 181 -1.88 29.66 4.92
N PHE A 182 -1.48 28.85 5.86
CA PHE A 182 -0.85 27.55 5.65
C PHE A 182 -1.53 26.49 6.52
N PRO A 183 -1.86 25.32 5.99
CA PRO A 183 -1.54 24.80 4.65
C PRO A 183 -2.22 25.59 3.53
N VAL A 184 -1.59 25.59 2.34
CA VAL A 184 -2.16 26.30 1.20
C VAL A 184 -3.26 25.44 0.58
N PRO A 185 -4.51 25.91 0.44
CA PRO A 185 -5.58 25.13 -0.17
C PRO A 185 -5.28 24.76 -1.62
N GLY A 186 -5.55 23.53 -2.04
CA GLY A 186 -5.55 23.19 -3.45
C GLY A 186 -5.00 21.84 -3.87
N GLU A 187 -4.04 21.25 -3.22
CA GLU A 187 -3.56 19.88 -3.52
C GLU A 187 -3.20 19.18 -2.22
N GLU A 188 -3.74 17.99 -2.02
CA GLU A 188 -3.23 17.09 -0.99
C GLU A 188 -1.87 16.56 -1.45
N PRO A 189 -0.76 16.92 -0.80
CA PRO A 189 0.53 16.41 -1.18
C PRO A 189 0.54 14.89 -1.02
N ASN A 190 0.96 14.19 -2.06
CA ASN A 190 1.22 12.76 -1.95
C ASN A 190 2.48 12.57 -1.10
N LEU A 191 2.30 12.43 0.22
CA LEU A 191 3.35 12.40 1.26
C LEU A 191 4.49 11.41 0.96
N VAL A 192 4.20 10.34 0.24
CA VAL A 192 5.19 9.30 -0.10
C VAL A 192 6.07 9.72 -1.27
N ARG A 193 5.55 10.55 -2.18
CA ARG A 193 6.22 10.89 -3.46
C ARG A 193 6.67 12.34 -3.56
N SER A 194 6.12 13.26 -2.77
CA SER A 194 6.46 14.70 -2.84
C SER A 194 7.93 14.99 -2.50
N PRO A 195 8.55 15.98 -3.18
CA PRO A 195 9.91 16.43 -2.90
C PRO A 195 10.07 16.92 -1.46
N ARG A 196 11.23 16.63 -0.84
CA ARG A 196 11.61 17.07 0.50
C ARG A 196 12.68 18.16 0.45
N VAL A 197 12.86 18.86 1.57
CA VAL A 197 13.91 19.91 1.70
C VAL A 197 15.31 19.40 1.34
N GLY A 198 15.62 18.17 1.78
CA GLY A 198 16.92 17.52 1.52
C GLY A 198 17.15 17.14 0.06
N ASP A 199 16.10 16.91 -0.73
CA ASP A 199 16.22 16.57 -2.15
C ASP A 199 16.72 17.77 -2.97
N GLY A 200 16.20 18.96 -2.68
CA GLY A 200 16.64 20.22 -3.25
C GLY A 200 15.66 21.35 -2.96
N LEU A 201 16.17 22.54 -2.67
CA LEU A 201 15.36 23.72 -2.36
C LEU A 201 15.80 24.90 -3.21
N ILE A 202 14.83 25.59 -3.79
CA ILE A 202 14.98 26.86 -4.51
C ILE A 202 14.07 27.88 -3.81
N ARG A 203 14.58 29.08 -3.59
CA ARG A 203 13.80 30.22 -3.11
C ARG A 203 13.63 31.24 -4.23
N LEU A 204 12.40 31.65 -4.45
CA LEU A 204 12.03 32.66 -5.45
C LEU A 204 11.65 33.96 -4.77
N ASP A 205 11.88 35.06 -5.47
CA ASP A 205 11.35 36.37 -5.14
C ASP A 205 9.89 36.56 -5.65
N ARG A 206 9.35 37.77 -5.51
CA ARG A 206 7.99 38.12 -5.96
C ARG A 206 7.80 38.01 -7.47
N THR A 207 8.90 38.10 -8.25
CA THR A 207 8.88 38.08 -9.70
C THR A 207 9.09 36.68 -10.27
N GLY A 208 9.40 35.67 -9.42
CA GLY A 208 9.71 34.30 -9.82
C GLY A 208 11.20 34.07 -10.14
N ARG A 209 12.05 35.07 -9.80
CA ARG A 209 13.50 34.90 -9.95
C ARG A 209 14.10 34.17 -8.76
N VAL A 210 15.10 33.36 -9.05
CA VAL A 210 15.80 32.55 -8.06
C VAL A 210 16.70 33.44 -7.20
N THR A 211 16.43 33.51 -5.92
CA THR A 211 17.28 34.23 -4.93
C THR A 211 18.27 33.31 -4.24
N TYR A 212 17.93 32.02 -4.21
CA TYR A 212 18.77 30.97 -3.64
C TYR A 212 18.41 29.61 -4.26
N ALA A 213 19.42 28.79 -4.51
CA ALA A 213 19.28 27.39 -4.86
C ALA A 213 20.25 26.54 -4.03
N SER A 214 19.74 25.47 -3.41
CA SER A 214 20.61 24.54 -2.68
C SER A 214 21.52 23.77 -3.63
N PRO A 215 22.66 23.21 -3.15
CA PRO A 215 23.55 22.43 -4.00
C PRO A 215 22.86 21.27 -4.74
N ASN A 216 21.91 20.60 -4.07
CA ASN A 216 21.15 19.51 -4.67
C ASN A 216 20.20 20.03 -5.78
N ALA A 217 19.54 21.17 -5.57
CA ALA A 217 18.70 21.79 -6.60
C ALA A 217 19.54 22.22 -7.82
N GLN A 218 20.71 22.83 -7.62
CA GLN A 218 21.63 23.16 -8.72
C GLN A 218 22.10 21.91 -9.46
N SER A 219 22.43 20.84 -8.74
CA SER A 219 22.82 19.56 -9.33
C SER A 219 21.69 18.94 -10.14
N ALA A 220 20.43 19.04 -9.69
CA ALA A 220 19.25 18.60 -10.41
C ALA A 220 19.09 19.36 -11.74
N TYR A 221 19.18 20.69 -11.72
CA TYR A 221 19.08 21.51 -12.93
C TYR A 221 20.25 21.30 -13.91
N ARG A 222 21.46 21.00 -13.39
CA ARG A 222 22.57 20.59 -14.26
C ARG A 222 22.31 19.29 -15.00
N ARG A 223 21.65 18.31 -14.34
CA ARG A 223 21.22 17.07 -15.01
C ARG A 223 20.15 17.31 -16.06
N LEU A 224 19.26 18.29 -15.87
CA LEU A 224 18.33 18.73 -16.90
C LEU A 224 19.01 19.41 -18.09
N GLY A 225 20.29 19.79 -17.96
CA GLY A 225 21.07 20.42 -19.05
C GLY A 225 21.51 21.86 -18.80
N LEU A 226 21.14 22.46 -17.64
CA LEU A 226 21.56 23.83 -17.31
C LEU A 226 23.07 23.89 -17.09
N GLN A 227 23.76 24.78 -17.83
CA GLN A 227 25.20 25.00 -17.69
C GLN A 227 25.53 26.23 -16.83
N ALA A 228 24.61 27.19 -16.76
CA ALA A 228 24.75 28.43 -16.00
C ALA A 228 24.39 28.28 -14.51
N ASP A 229 24.61 29.34 -13.73
CA ASP A 229 24.09 29.42 -12.36
C ASP A 229 22.57 29.71 -12.40
N LEU A 230 21.82 29.02 -11.58
CA LEU A 230 20.36 29.19 -11.47
C LEU A 230 20.00 30.52 -10.76
N VAL A 231 20.89 31.01 -9.88
CA VAL A 231 20.62 32.20 -9.06
C VAL A 231 20.58 33.48 -9.92
N GLY A 232 19.50 34.22 -9.83
CA GLY A 232 19.24 35.44 -10.60
C GLY A 232 18.35 35.23 -11.84
N GLU A 233 18.19 33.99 -12.27
CA GLU A 233 17.36 33.63 -13.42
C GLU A 233 15.88 33.48 -13.06
N SER A 234 14.99 33.58 -14.06
CA SER A 234 13.58 33.22 -13.93
C SER A 234 13.44 31.70 -13.98
N LEU A 235 12.97 31.10 -12.88
CA LEU A 235 12.89 29.63 -12.80
C LEU A 235 12.00 29.05 -13.89
N GLY A 236 10.87 29.69 -14.17
CA GLY A 236 9.93 29.23 -15.19
C GLY A 236 10.51 29.27 -16.60
N GLU A 237 11.16 30.38 -16.97
CA GLU A 237 11.79 30.57 -18.28
C GLU A 237 12.92 29.55 -18.51
N VAL A 238 13.85 29.44 -17.55
CA VAL A 238 14.93 28.44 -17.60
C VAL A 238 14.41 27.02 -17.72
N THR A 239 13.37 26.67 -16.96
CA THR A 239 12.82 25.32 -17.00
C THR A 239 12.13 25.04 -18.34
N ALA A 240 11.41 26.02 -18.88
CA ALA A 240 10.75 25.90 -20.18
C ALA A 240 11.75 25.75 -21.34
N GLU A 241 12.83 26.55 -21.35
CA GLU A 241 13.92 26.44 -22.31
C GLU A 241 14.61 25.07 -22.29
N LEU A 242 14.84 24.52 -21.11
CA LEU A 242 15.48 23.20 -20.95
C LEU A 242 14.60 22.06 -21.46
N CYS A 243 13.28 22.18 -21.32
CA CYS A 243 12.34 21.11 -21.66
C CYS A 243 11.97 21.06 -23.15
N ASP A 244 12.42 22.04 -23.97
CA ASP A 244 12.10 22.16 -25.40
C ASP A 244 10.61 21.92 -25.70
N THR A 245 9.76 22.49 -24.85
CA THR A 245 8.30 22.38 -24.97
C THR A 245 7.77 23.54 -25.78
N GLY A 246 7.05 23.27 -26.88
CA GLY A 246 6.50 24.32 -27.75
C GLY A 246 5.64 25.37 -27.01
N GLU A 247 5.50 26.57 -27.61
CA GLU A 247 4.98 27.81 -27.01
C GLU A 247 3.83 27.67 -25.96
N PRO A 248 2.74 26.92 -26.17
CA PRO A 248 1.64 26.89 -25.19
C PRO A 248 2.02 26.17 -23.87
N LEU A 249 2.97 25.24 -23.93
CA LEU A 249 3.45 24.53 -22.73
C LEU A 249 4.50 25.36 -21.98
N GLU A 250 5.28 26.15 -22.70
CA GLU A 250 6.28 27.08 -22.16
C GLU A 250 5.63 28.17 -21.29
N GLU A 251 4.56 28.79 -21.78
CA GLU A 251 3.77 29.75 -21.00
C GLU A 251 3.14 29.10 -19.76
N ALA A 252 2.64 27.86 -19.89
CA ALA A 252 2.07 27.12 -18.78
C ALA A 252 3.12 26.79 -17.70
N LEU A 253 4.31 26.30 -18.07
CA LEU A 253 5.40 26.03 -17.15
C LEU A 253 5.90 27.31 -16.46
N THR A 254 6.07 28.39 -17.21
CA THR A 254 6.46 29.69 -16.68
C THR A 254 5.43 30.21 -15.68
N ALA A 255 4.14 30.08 -15.97
CA ALA A 255 3.06 30.43 -15.04
C ALA A 255 3.03 29.53 -13.79
N LEU A 256 3.23 28.22 -13.97
CA LEU A 256 3.26 27.23 -12.88
C LEU A 256 4.42 27.47 -11.92
N LEU A 257 5.62 27.72 -12.44
CA LEU A 257 6.84 27.93 -11.66
C LEU A 257 7.06 29.39 -11.23
N SER A 258 6.16 30.30 -11.60
CA SER A 258 6.22 31.70 -11.12
C SER A 258 6.05 31.85 -9.61
N GLY A 259 5.66 30.81 -8.90
CA GLY A 259 5.42 30.81 -7.44
C GLY A 259 4.12 31.50 -7.02
N ARG A 260 3.15 31.65 -7.93
CA ARG A 260 1.86 32.33 -7.64
C ARG A 260 0.83 31.39 -7.01
N ALA A 261 0.89 30.11 -7.33
CA ALA A 261 -0.03 29.09 -6.83
C ALA A 261 0.74 27.85 -6.39
N PRO A 262 0.19 27.06 -5.43
CA PRO A 262 0.75 25.77 -5.12
C PRO A 262 0.57 24.85 -6.32
N ARG A 263 1.65 24.20 -6.75
CA ARG A 263 1.64 23.27 -7.88
C ARG A 263 2.72 22.24 -7.73
N GLU A 264 2.41 21.04 -8.23
CA GLU A 264 3.36 19.96 -8.42
C GLU A 264 3.42 19.64 -9.90
N VAL A 265 4.63 19.56 -10.46
CA VAL A 265 4.88 19.32 -11.88
C VAL A 265 6.09 18.44 -12.07
N GLU A 266 6.04 17.55 -13.05
CA GLU A 266 7.21 16.79 -13.49
C GLU A 266 7.71 17.40 -14.80
N VAL A 267 9.02 17.58 -14.88
CA VAL A 267 9.73 18.08 -16.07
C VAL A 267 10.75 17.05 -16.49
N GLU A 268 10.81 16.78 -17.80
CA GLU A 268 11.73 15.81 -18.39
C GLU A 268 12.61 16.52 -19.42
N SER A 269 13.91 16.39 -19.24
CA SER A 269 14.90 16.91 -20.19
C SER A 269 16.20 16.14 -20.06
N ASN A 270 16.95 16.01 -21.16
CA ASN A 270 18.26 15.35 -21.22
C ASN A 270 18.27 13.95 -20.55
N GLY A 271 17.15 13.21 -20.65
CA GLY A 271 16.99 11.87 -20.04
C GLY A 271 16.83 11.88 -18.52
N SER A 272 16.68 13.04 -17.90
CA SER A 272 16.42 13.22 -16.47
C SER A 272 15.00 13.71 -16.24
N ILE A 273 14.36 13.22 -15.18
CA ILE A 273 12.99 13.59 -14.79
C ILE A 273 13.05 14.19 -13.40
N MET A 274 12.63 15.46 -13.29
CA MET A 274 12.58 16.19 -12.03
C MET A 274 11.14 16.48 -11.63
N GLN A 275 10.82 16.21 -10.39
CA GLN A 275 9.56 16.59 -9.75
C GLN A 275 9.78 17.91 -9.01
N LEU A 276 8.95 18.90 -9.32
CA LEU A 276 9.01 20.25 -8.74
C LEU A 276 7.71 20.51 -7.98
N ARG A 277 7.82 20.95 -6.72
CA ARG A 277 6.67 21.36 -5.90
C ARG A 277 6.83 22.80 -5.47
N THR A 278 5.90 23.65 -5.86
CA THR A 278 5.89 25.10 -5.57
C THR A 278 4.99 25.42 -4.40
N ILE A 279 5.50 26.16 -3.42
CA ILE A 279 4.79 26.62 -2.23
C ILE A 279 4.88 28.15 -2.18
N PRO A 280 3.80 28.88 -2.47
CA PRO A 280 3.77 30.33 -2.39
C PRO A 280 3.99 30.82 -0.97
N LEU A 281 4.80 31.87 -0.78
CA LEU A 281 5.00 32.52 0.49
C LEU A 281 4.19 33.83 0.55
N VAL A 282 3.21 33.87 1.47
CA VAL A 282 2.29 35.00 1.62
C VAL A 282 2.29 35.47 3.07
N VAL A 283 2.88 36.60 3.35
CA VAL A 283 3.01 37.18 4.69
C VAL A 283 2.34 38.57 4.71
N GLY A 284 1.56 38.84 5.73
CA GLY A 284 0.81 40.13 5.86
C GLY A 284 -0.16 40.38 4.70
N GLY A 285 -0.65 39.32 4.02
CA GLY A 285 -1.54 39.47 2.87
C GLY A 285 -0.84 39.72 1.54
N ALA A 286 0.48 39.91 1.52
CA ALA A 286 1.26 40.14 0.34
C ALA A 286 2.12 38.91 0.02
N ARG A 287 2.19 38.52 -1.25
CA ARG A 287 3.13 37.50 -1.69
C ARG A 287 4.56 38.03 -1.64
N ILE A 288 5.44 37.36 -0.91
CA ILE A 288 6.84 37.73 -0.76
C ILE A 288 7.78 36.90 -1.65
N GLY A 289 7.28 35.78 -2.19
CA GLY A 289 8.04 34.89 -3.06
C GLY A 289 7.43 33.50 -3.06
N ALA A 290 8.27 32.48 -3.23
CA ALA A 290 7.90 31.07 -3.13
C ALA A 290 9.09 30.20 -2.71
N ILE A 291 8.79 29.00 -2.20
CA ILE A 291 9.72 27.89 -2.09
C ILE A 291 9.38 26.90 -3.21
N VAL A 292 10.40 26.38 -3.91
CA VAL A 292 10.26 25.27 -4.83
C VAL A 292 11.15 24.14 -4.35
N LEU A 293 10.53 22.99 -4.08
CA LEU A 293 11.24 21.76 -3.76
C LEU A 293 11.48 20.97 -5.05
N VAL A 294 12.67 20.39 -5.18
CA VAL A 294 13.12 19.70 -6.40
C VAL A 294 13.59 18.31 -6.03
N ARG A 295 13.08 17.28 -6.70
CA ARG A 295 13.48 15.89 -6.52
C ARG A 295 13.77 15.24 -7.86
N ASP A 296 14.89 14.53 -7.95
CA ASP A 296 15.18 13.66 -9.07
C ASP A 296 14.38 12.36 -8.93
N VAL A 297 13.48 12.12 -9.86
CA VAL A 297 12.63 10.93 -9.90
C VAL A 297 12.95 10.05 -11.12
N THR A 298 14.06 10.31 -11.79
CA THR A 298 14.47 9.62 -13.03
C THR A 298 14.45 8.10 -12.86
N GLU A 299 15.18 7.58 -11.88
CA GLU A 299 15.28 6.15 -11.67
C GLU A 299 13.92 5.53 -11.29
N LEU A 300 13.13 6.23 -10.46
CA LEU A 300 11.79 5.80 -10.07
C LEU A 300 10.87 5.68 -11.29
N ARG A 301 10.86 6.70 -12.16
CA ARG A 301 10.03 6.72 -13.37
C ARG A 301 10.47 5.70 -14.41
N TRP A 302 11.76 5.46 -14.54
CA TRP A 302 12.27 4.41 -15.41
C TRP A 302 11.82 3.03 -14.94
N ARG A 303 11.89 2.75 -13.64
CA ARG A 303 11.39 1.50 -13.07
C ARG A 303 9.89 1.35 -13.26
N ASP A 304 9.11 2.41 -13.01
CA ASP A 304 7.66 2.40 -13.24
C ASP A 304 7.34 2.10 -14.72
N ARG A 305 8.05 2.76 -15.67
CA ARG A 305 7.89 2.50 -17.11
C ARG A 305 8.30 1.09 -17.49
N GLU A 306 9.40 0.57 -16.93
CA GLU A 306 9.84 -0.80 -17.17
C GLU A 306 8.80 -1.83 -16.70
N LEU A 307 8.24 -1.66 -15.50
CA LEU A 307 7.17 -2.51 -14.98
C LEU A 307 5.94 -2.46 -15.90
N MET A 308 5.47 -1.27 -16.28
CA MET A 308 4.34 -1.13 -17.22
C MET A 308 4.59 -1.82 -18.56
N THR A 309 5.83 -1.73 -19.07
CA THR A 309 6.21 -2.38 -20.33
C THR A 309 6.22 -3.91 -20.19
N LYS A 310 6.73 -4.43 -19.07
CA LYS A 310 6.69 -5.86 -18.76
C LYS A 310 5.26 -6.37 -18.68
N ASP A 311 4.37 -5.66 -18.01
CA ASP A 311 2.95 -6.01 -17.88
C ASP A 311 2.24 -6.01 -19.25
N ALA A 312 2.54 -5.01 -20.10
CA ALA A 312 2.01 -4.96 -21.46
C ALA A 312 2.52 -6.14 -22.30
N THR A 313 3.79 -6.49 -22.18
CA THR A 313 4.40 -7.61 -22.89
C THR A 313 3.80 -8.95 -22.44
N ILE A 314 3.62 -9.15 -21.14
CA ILE A 314 2.99 -10.34 -20.58
C ILE A 314 1.57 -10.49 -21.12
N ARG A 315 0.77 -9.43 -21.12
CA ARG A 315 -0.58 -9.44 -21.71
C ARG A 315 -0.57 -9.79 -23.20
N GLU A 316 0.37 -9.23 -23.96
CA GLU A 316 0.50 -9.58 -25.39
C GLU A 316 0.86 -11.04 -25.59
N ILE A 317 1.76 -11.60 -24.79
CA ILE A 317 2.11 -13.03 -24.83
C ILE A 317 0.87 -13.90 -24.58
N HIS A 318 0.09 -13.58 -23.56
CA HIS A 318 -1.15 -14.29 -23.25
C HIS A 318 -2.16 -14.23 -24.41
N HIS A 319 -2.35 -13.07 -25.01
CA HIS A 319 -3.20 -12.96 -26.20
C HIS A 319 -2.70 -13.78 -27.39
N ARG A 320 -1.40 -13.84 -27.61
CA ARG A 320 -0.79 -14.65 -28.68
C ARG A 320 -0.94 -16.14 -28.39
N VAL A 321 -0.74 -16.58 -27.15
CA VAL A 321 -0.95 -18.00 -26.76
C VAL A 321 -2.40 -18.40 -27.02
N LYS A 322 -3.38 -17.59 -26.59
CA LYS A 322 -4.80 -17.82 -26.88
C LYS A 322 -5.07 -17.97 -28.39
N ASN A 323 -4.58 -17.04 -29.21
CA ASN A 323 -4.76 -17.06 -30.65
C ASN A 323 -4.13 -18.31 -31.28
N ASN A 324 -2.97 -18.72 -30.80
CA ASN A 324 -2.30 -19.96 -31.26
C ASN A 324 -3.13 -21.21 -30.90
N LEU A 325 -3.63 -21.30 -29.66
CA LEU A 325 -4.47 -22.41 -29.23
C LEU A 325 -5.78 -22.50 -30.06
N GLN A 326 -6.43 -21.36 -30.32
CA GLN A 326 -7.61 -21.30 -31.18
C GLN A 326 -7.31 -21.74 -32.61
N THR A 327 -6.13 -21.39 -33.15
CA THR A 327 -5.69 -21.84 -34.50
C THR A 327 -5.45 -23.34 -34.50
N VAL A 328 -4.80 -23.91 -33.50
CA VAL A 328 -4.59 -25.33 -33.34
C VAL A 328 -5.93 -26.07 -33.25
N ALA A 329 -6.86 -25.59 -32.44
CA ALA A 329 -8.21 -26.15 -32.34
C ALA A 329 -8.95 -26.16 -33.69
N ALA A 330 -8.84 -25.07 -34.46
CA ALA A 330 -9.44 -24.99 -35.80
C ALA A 330 -8.82 -25.99 -36.79
N LEU A 331 -7.49 -26.16 -36.76
CA LEU A 331 -6.79 -27.15 -37.58
C LEU A 331 -7.19 -28.57 -37.20
N LEU A 332 -7.28 -28.90 -35.93
CA LEU A 332 -7.72 -30.22 -35.45
C LEU A 332 -9.18 -30.50 -35.89
N ARG A 333 -10.09 -29.52 -35.79
CA ARG A 333 -11.47 -29.64 -36.30
C ARG A 333 -11.51 -29.93 -37.81
N LEU A 334 -10.65 -29.27 -38.59
CA LEU A 334 -10.56 -29.55 -40.04
C LEU A 334 -10.06 -30.95 -40.32
N GLN A 335 -9.12 -31.48 -39.55
CA GLN A 335 -8.62 -32.83 -39.67
C GLN A 335 -9.70 -33.85 -39.26
N ALA A 336 -10.42 -33.63 -38.16
CA ALA A 336 -11.52 -34.48 -37.71
C ALA A 336 -12.61 -34.66 -38.80
N ARG A 337 -12.95 -33.56 -39.52
CA ARG A 337 -13.92 -33.63 -40.64
C ARG A 337 -13.44 -34.44 -41.84
N ARG A 338 -12.13 -34.60 -42.02
CA ARG A 338 -11.54 -35.37 -43.13
C ARG A 338 -11.38 -36.86 -42.82
N LEU A 339 -11.39 -37.22 -41.54
CA LEU A 339 -11.29 -38.60 -41.12
C LEU A 339 -12.59 -39.38 -41.37
N ARG A 340 -12.46 -40.57 -41.98
CA ARG A 340 -13.60 -41.47 -42.23
C ARG A 340 -13.78 -42.51 -41.13
N ILE A 341 -12.80 -42.65 -40.25
CA ILE A 341 -12.77 -43.62 -39.16
C ILE A 341 -13.41 -42.97 -37.94
N PRO A 342 -14.53 -43.51 -37.41
CA PRO A 342 -15.26 -42.88 -36.29
C PRO A 342 -14.42 -42.68 -35.03
N GLU A 343 -13.58 -43.68 -34.66
CA GLU A 343 -12.71 -43.65 -33.49
C GLU A 343 -11.66 -42.53 -33.60
N GLY A 344 -11.05 -42.38 -34.78
CA GLY A 344 -10.08 -41.31 -35.03
C GLY A 344 -10.69 -39.89 -35.01
N ARG A 345 -11.97 -39.77 -35.45
CA ARG A 345 -12.71 -38.51 -35.37
C ARG A 345 -13.04 -38.14 -33.93
N ALA A 346 -13.53 -39.10 -33.13
CA ALA A 346 -13.80 -38.91 -31.71
C ALA A 346 -12.56 -38.45 -30.94
N ALA A 347 -11.40 -39.07 -31.19
CA ALA A 347 -10.14 -38.70 -30.57
C ALA A 347 -9.70 -37.25 -30.91
N LEU A 348 -9.90 -36.82 -32.18
CA LEU A 348 -9.59 -35.44 -32.56
C LEU A 348 -10.61 -34.41 -32.00
N ASP A 349 -11.89 -34.77 -31.93
CA ASP A 349 -12.90 -33.93 -31.32
C ASP A 349 -12.64 -33.75 -29.81
N GLU A 350 -12.18 -34.78 -29.12
CA GLU A 350 -11.71 -34.72 -27.73
C GLU A 350 -10.47 -33.81 -27.60
N ALA A 351 -9.47 -33.94 -28.45
CA ALA A 351 -8.30 -33.07 -28.46
C ALA A 351 -8.68 -31.58 -28.68
N VAL A 352 -9.68 -31.30 -29.53
CA VAL A 352 -10.20 -29.95 -29.76
C VAL A 352 -10.85 -29.37 -28.49
N ARG A 353 -11.64 -30.17 -27.77
CA ARG A 353 -12.25 -29.74 -26.51
C ARG A 353 -11.18 -29.39 -25.49
N ARG A 354 -10.14 -30.22 -25.32
CA ARG A 354 -9.02 -29.98 -24.41
C ARG A 354 -8.25 -28.70 -24.72
N VAL A 355 -7.90 -28.48 -26.01
CA VAL A 355 -7.25 -27.22 -26.42
C VAL A 355 -8.12 -26.03 -26.13
N GLY A 356 -9.45 -26.14 -26.29
CA GLY A 356 -10.42 -25.12 -25.94
C GLY A 356 -10.41 -24.78 -24.44
N SER A 357 -10.43 -25.80 -23.58
CA SER A 357 -10.40 -25.65 -22.13
C SER A 357 -9.09 -24.99 -21.67
N ILE A 358 -7.94 -25.41 -22.22
CA ILE A 358 -6.63 -24.78 -21.93
C ILE A 358 -6.66 -23.27 -22.28
N ALA A 359 -7.21 -22.92 -23.45
CA ALA A 359 -7.27 -21.54 -23.91
C ALA A 359 -8.09 -20.66 -22.96
N ILE A 360 -9.19 -21.18 -22.40
CA ILE A 360 -10.06 -20.43 -21.48
C ILE A 360 -9.43 -20.29 -20.09
N VAL A 361 -8.83 -21.35 -19.57
CA VAL A 361 -8.07 -21.28 -18.30
C VAL A 361 -6.96 -20.25 -18.42
N HIS A 362 -6.21 -20.28 -19.53
CA HIS A 362 -5.12 -19.33 -19.79
C HIS A 362 -5.64 -17.88 -19.93
N GLU A 363 -6.82 -17.65 -20.52
CA GLU A 363 -7.45 -16.33 -20.62
C GLU A 363 -7.87 -15.81 -19.26
N THR A 364 -8.47 -16.65 -18.43
CA THR A 364 -8.95 -16.27 -17.10
C THR A 364 -7.79 -15.89 -16.17
N LEU A 365 -6.68 -16.62 -16.25
CA LEU A 365 -5.46 -16.35 -15.47
C LEU A 365 -4.70 -15.11 -15.94
N SER A 366 -4.83 -14.73 -17.22
CA SER A 366 -4.14 -13.55 -17.79
C SER A 366 -4.80 -12.21 -17.48
N LEU A 367 -6.02 -12.21 -16.96
CA LEU A 367 -6.76 -10.98 -16.61
C LEU A 367 -6.41 -10.44 -15.22
N THR A 368 -5.73 -11.21 -14.38
CA THR A 368 -5.30 -10.82 -13.05
C THR A 368 -3.82 -10.42 -13.07
N PRO A 369 -3.47 -9.14 -12.88
CA PRO A 369 -2.07 -8.67 -12.85
C PRO A 369 -1.31 -9.11 -11.59
N ASP A 370 -2.00 -9.59 -10.57
CA ASP A 370 -1.41 -10.03 -9.31
C ASP A 370 -1.01 -11.51 -9.38
N GLU A 371 0.11 -11.85 -8.77
CA GLU A 371 0.59 -13.24 -8.61
C GLU A 371 -0.39 -14.13 -7.82
N LEU A 372 -1.42 -13.56 -7.21
CA LEU A 372 -2.43 -14.22 -6.40
C LEU A 372 -3.81 -14.12 -7.05
N ILE A 373 -4.47 -15.26 -7.24
CA ILE A 373 -5.70 -15.42 -8.02
C ILE A 373 -6.80 -15.95 -7.10
N ASP A 374 -7.98 -15.32 -7.11
CA ASP A 374 -9.17 -15.92 -6.51
C ASP A 374 -9.61 -17.13 -7.34
N PHE A 375 -9.29 -18.31 -6.81
CA PHE A 375 -9.50 -19.56 -7.53
C PHE A 375 -10.98 -19.99 -7.56
N ASP A 376 -11.80 -19.50 -6.66
CA ASP A 376 -13.23 -19.77 -6.64
C ASP A 376 -13.91 -19.28 -7.93
N ASP A 377 -13.54 -18.10 -8.44
CA ASP A 377 -14.04 -17.57 -9.72
C ASP A 377 -13.67 -18.46 -10.93
N ILE A 378 -12.48 -19.06 -10.90
CA ILE A 378 -12.02 -19.96 -11.96
C ILE A 378 -12.83 -21.24 -11.95
N VAL A 379 -12.99 -21.84 -10.77
CA VAL A 379 -13.75 -23.10 -10.64
C VAL A 379 -15.21 -22.90 -11.06
N ASP A 380 -15.85 -21.80 -10.67
CA ASP A 380 -17.22 -21.50 -11.06
C ASP A 380 -17.37 -21.35 -12.59
N ARG A 381 -16.38 -20.80 -13.27
CA ARG A 381 -16.36 -20.76 -14.76
C ARG A 381 -16.13 -22.14 -15.37
N VAL A 382 -15.21 -22.92 -14.82
CA VAL A 382 -14.95 -24.30 -15.29
C VAL A 382 -16.19 -25.17 -15.13
N ILE A 383 -16.88 -25.07 -13.99
CA ILE A 383 -18.15 -25.74 -13.71
C ILE A 383 -19.25 -25.34 -14.71
N THR A 384 -19.39 -24.05 -14.97
CA THR A 384 -20.38 -23.52 -15.93
C THR A 384 -20.14 -24.08 -17.33
N MET A 385 -18.88 -24.08 -17.78
CA MET A 385 -18.50 -24.62 -19.10
C MET A 385 -18.70 -26.13 -19.21
N ALA A 386 -18.35 -26.88 -18.17
CA ALA A 386 -18.59 -28.31 -18.13
C ALA A 386 -20.10 -28.61 -18.27
N GLY A 387 -20.96 -27.80 -17.64
CA GLY A 387 -22.41 -27.92 -17.77
C GLY A 387 -22.97 -27.56 -19.14
N GLU A 388 -22.32 -26.67 -19.91
CA GLU A 388 -22.75 -26.29 -21.28
C GLU A 388 -22.46 -27.35 -22.35
N VAL A 389 -21.51 -28.26 -22.09
CA VAL A 389 -21.14 -29.34 -22.99
C VAL A 389 -22.12 -30.54 -22.93
N SER A 390 -22.97 -30.54 -21.88
CA SER A 390 -24.02 -31.58 -21.74
C SER A 390 -25.05 -31.47 -22.88
N THR A 391 -25.48 -32.62 -23.43
CA THR A 391 -26.51 -32.68 -24.48
C THR A 391 -27.84 -32.11 -23.97
N PRO A 392 -28.75 -31.55 -24.84
CA PRO A 392 -30.02 -30.97 -24.43
C PRO A 392 -30.94 -31.87 -23.61
N GLU A 393 -30.65 -33.16 -23.58
CA GLU A 393 -31.46 -34.22 -22.94
C GLU A 393 -30.96 -34.62 -21.53
N THR A 394 -29.71 -34.24 -21.16
CA THR A 394 -29.11 -34.49 -19.84
C THR A 394 -28.60 -33.21 -19.23
N ARG A 395 -29.31 -32.66 -18.27
CA ARG A 395 -28.93 -31.42 -17.61
C ARG A 395 -28.27 -31.73 -16.25
N VAL A 396 -26.99 -32.06 -16.27
CA VAL A 396 -26.16 -32.15 -15.05
C VAL A 396 -25.52 -30.80 -14.81
N VAL A 397 -25.81 -30.20 -13.66
CA VAL A 397 -25.15 -28.96 -13.23
C VAL A 397 -24.22 -29.32 -12.08
N PRO A 398 -22.91 -29.27 -12.27
CA PRO A 398 -21.96 -29.52 -11.18
C PRO A 398 -22.16 -28.50 -10.07
N LYS A 399 -22.11 -28.93 -8.80
CA LYS A 399 -22.28 -28.11 -7.64
C LYS A 399 -20.98 -27.98 -6.86
N ARG A 400 -20.57 -26.76 -6.53
CA ARG A 400 -19.42 -26.50 -5.67
C ARG A 400 -19.82 -26.33 -4.22
N THR A 401 -19.02 -26.90 -3.31
CA THR A 401 -19.13 -26.75 -1.85
C THR A 401 -17.74 -26.44 -1.28
N GLY A 402 -17.65 -25.47 -0.39
CA GLY A 402 -16.37 -24.99 0.17
C GLY A 402 -15.70 -23.91 -0.68
N SER A 403 -14.55 -23.43 -0.24
CA SER A 403 -13.75 -22.40 -0.90
C SER A 403 -12.33 -22.89 -1.17
N PHE A 404 -11.83 -22.61 -2.35
CA PHE A 404 -10.43 -22.83 -2.74
C PHE A 404 -9.56 -21.66 -2.25
N GLY A 405 -10.16 -20.48 -2.14
CA GLY A 405 -9.50 -19.24 -1.76
C GLY A 405 -8.49 -18.73 -2.79
N VAL A 406 -7.61 -17.87 -2.33
CA VAL A 406 -6.59 -17.24 -3.18
C VAL A 406 -5.39 -18.17 -3.34
N LEU A 407 -4.98 -18.43 -4.59
CA LEU A 407 -3.87 -19.30 -4.97
C LEU A 407 -2.85 -18.56 -5.86
N PRO A 408 -1.54 -18.88 -5.75
CA PRO A 408 -0.55 -18.43 -6.72
C PRO A 408 -0.84 -18.97 -8.12
N ALA A 409 -0.52 -18.23 -9.18
CA ALA A 409 -0.74 -18.62 -10.57
C ALA A 409 -0.07 -19.96 -10.94
N GLU A 410 1.08 -20.26 -10.30
CA GLU A 410 1.82 -21.51 -10.47
C GLU A 410 1.03 -22.74 -9.99
N ILE A 411 0.17 -22.60 -9.00
CA ILE A 411 -0.73 -23.65 -8.49
C ILE A 411 -2.07 -23.60 -9.22
N ALA A 412 -2.61 -22.41 -9.43
CA ALA A 412 -3.93 -22.22 -10.03
C ALA A 412 -4.03 -22.80 -11.45
N THR A 413 -2.99 -22.60 -12.30
CA THR A 413 -3.02 -23.07 -13.68
C THR A 413 -3.10 -24.59 -13.80
N PRO A 414 -2.17 -25.37 -13.22
CA PRO A 414 -2.24 -26.83 -13.35
C PRO A 414 -3.46 -27.41 -12.62
N LEU A 415 -3.88 -26.83 -11.50
CA LEU A 415 -5.07 -27.28 -10.77
C LEU A 415 -6.36 -27.05 -11.57
N ALA A 416 -6.53 -25.91 -12.24
CA ALA A 416 -7.69 -25.62 -13.08
C ALA A 416 -7.77 -26.58 -14.28
N MET A 417 -6.63 -26.89 -14.89
CA MET A 417 -6.56 -27.87 -15.99
C MET A 417 -6.93 -29.28 -15.51
N ALA A 418 -6.39 -29.70 -14.37
CA ALA A 418 -6.71 -30.99 -13.77
C ALA A 418 -8.20 -31.14 -13.42
N LEU A 419 -8.79 -30.07 -12.79
CA LEU A 419 -10.21 -30.06 -12.49
C LEU A 419 -11.08 -30.11 -13.75
N THR A 420 -10.71 -29.40 -14.81
CA THR A 420 -11.42 -29.45 -16.09
C THR A 420 -11.47 -30.86 -16.64
N GLU A 421 -10.35 -31.56 -16.66
CA GLU A 421 -10.27 -32.94 -17.12
C GLU A 421 -11.07 -33.91 -16.22
N LEU A 422 -11.02 -33.74 -14.91
CA LEU A 422 -11.79 -34.55 -13.94
C LEU A 422 -13.31 -34.36 -14.09
N LEU A 423 -13.76 -33.12 -14.24
CA LEU A 423 -15.17 -32.82 -14.48
C LEU A 423 -15.65 -33.37 -15.81
N GLN A 424 -14.84 -33.25 -16.86
CA GLN A 424 -15.16 -33.80 -18.16
C GLN A 424 -15.23 -35.32 -18.13
N ASN A 425 -14.29 -36.00 -17.44
CA ASN A 425 -14.33 -37.46 -17.26
C ASN A 425 -15.59 -37.91 -16.50
N ALA A 426 -16.00 -37.18 -15.45
CA ALA A 426 -17.21 -37.49 -14.72
C ALA A 426 -18.47 -37.35 -15.60
N LEU A 427 -18.55 -36.36 -16.45
CA LEU A 427 -19.67 -36.14 -17.37
C LEU A 427 -19.71 -37.14 -18.53
N GLU A 428 -18.55 -37.45 -19.14
CA GLU A 428 -18.49 -38.37 -20.32
C GLU A 428 -18.52 -39.85 -19.95
N HIS A 429 -17.92 -40.22 -18.81
CA HIS A 429 -17.75 -41.64 -18.43
C HIS A 429 -18.54 -42.03 -17.19
N GLY A 430 -18.77 -41.10 -16.26
CA GLY A 430 -19.52 -41.33 -15.03
C GLY A 430 -21.02 -41.35 -15.26
N LEU A 431 -21.54 -40.39 -16.03
CA LEU A 431 -22.98 -40.16 -16.23
C LEU A 431 -23.40 -40.48 -17.66
N PRO A 432 -23.77 -41.75 -17.99
CA PRO A 432 -24.17 -42.13 -19.33
C PRO A 432 -25.46 -41.46 -19.76
N ASP A 433 -25.63 -41.25 -21.09
CA ASP A 433 -26.77 -40.64 -21.74
C ASP A 433 -28.11 -41.10 -21.13
N HIS A 434 -28.99 -40.12 -20.76
CA HIS A 434 -30.36 -40.29 -20.27
C HIS A 434 -30.58 -40.48 -18.76
N ARG A 435 -29.63 -40.11 -17.86
CA ARG A 435 -29.90 -40.07 -16.44
C ARG A 435 -29.66 -38.65 -15.85
N ASP A 436 -30.60 -38.17 -15.05
CA ASP A 436 -30.37 -37.09 -14.14
C ASP A 436 -29.31 -37.56 -13.14
N GLY A 437 -28.14 -36.95 -13.13
CA GLY A 437 -27.03 -37.27 -12.24
C GLY A 437 -26.58 -36.03 -11.45
N THR A 438 -25.86 -36.28 -10.36
CA THR A 438 -25.22 -35.23 -9.57
C THR A 438 -23.71 -35.28 -9.70
N LEU A 439 -23.10 -34.14 -9.88
CA LEU A 439 -21.67 -33.95 -9.87
C LEU A 439 -21.32 -32.87 -8.85
N GLU A 440 -20.49 -33.22 -7.88
CA GLU A 440 -20.14 -32.35 -6.77
C GLU A 440 -18.63 -32.11 -6.74
N VAL A 441 -18.24 -30.84 -6.51
CA VAL A 441 -16.85 -30.43 -6.28
C VAL A 441 -16.76 -29.85 -4.88
N VAL A 442 -16.00 -30.49 -4.00
CA VAL A 442 -15.84 -30.06 -2.61
C VAL A 442 -14.39 -29.63 -2.39
N ALA A 443 -14.19 -28.42 -1.88
CA ALA A 443 -12.88 -27.91 -1.52
C ALA A 443 -12.74 -27.79 0.00
N HIS A 444 -11.61 -28.23 0.54
CA HIS A 444 -11.26 -28.12 1.94
C HIS A 444 -9.80 -27.67 2.11
N ARG A 445 -9.59 -26.56 2.85
CA ARG A 445 -8.24 -26.05 3.19
C ARG A 445 -7.90 -26.36 4.64
N SER A 446 -6.69 -26.83 4.91
CA SER A 446 -6.22 -27.16 6.27
C SER A 446 -5.82 -25.96 7.12
N ASP A 447 -5.90 -24.74 6.58
CA ASP A 447 -5.54 -23.51 7.28
C ASP A 447 -6.73 -22.76 7.91
N GLU A 448 -7.95 -23.26 7.81
CA GLU A 448 -9.10 -22.70 8.51
C GLU A 448 -9.06 -23.05 10.00
N HIS A 449 -8.74 -22.06 10.82
CA HIS A 449 -8.90 -22.14 12.29
C HIS A 449 -10.38 -22.38 12.60
N ARG A 450 -10.72 -23.58 13.08
CA ARG A 450 -12.01 -23.82 13.73
C ARG A 450 -12.06 -22.98 14.98
N PRO A 451 -13.09 -22.13 15.20
CA PRO A 451 -13.31 -21.54 16.51
C PRO A 451 -13.66 -22.67 17.47
N ASP A 452 -12.88 -22.80 18.55
CA ASP A 452 -13.10 -23.74 19.61
C ASP A 452 -14.53 -23.61 20.20
N GLU A 453 -15.38 -24.56 19.91
CA GLU A 453 -16.57 -24.78 20.71
C GLU A 453 -16.17 -25.31 22.10
N HIS A 454 -16.50 -24.52 23.10
CA HIS A 454 -16.55 -24.79 24.53
C HIS A 454 -16.38 -26.24 24.96
N ARG A 455 -15.32 -26.51 25.69
CA ARG A 455 -15.34 -27.47 26.81
C ARG A 455 -14.99 -26.74 28.11
N SER A 456 -16.03 -26.37 28.83
CA SER A 456 -16.00 -26.15 30.26
C SER A 456 -15.82 -27.50 30.92
N ASP A 457 -14.72 -27.73 31.66
CA ASP A 457 -14.74 -28.53 32.87
C ASP A 457 -13.56 -28.12 33.75
N GLY A 458 -13.90 -27.64 34.93
CA GLY A 458 -12.97 -27.17 35.95
C GLY A 458 -12.22 -28.29 36.62
N HIS A 459 -11.01 -28.01 37.03
CA HIS A 459 -10.44 -28.43 38.32
C HIS A 459 -9.20 -27.59 38.67
N PRO A 460 -8.84 -27.45 39.96
CA PRO A 460 -8.04 -26.33 40.47
C PRO A 460 -6.53 -26.61 40.52
N PRO A 461 -5.71 -25.63 40.95
CA PRO A 461 -4.26 -25.64 40.77
C PRO A 461 -3.55 -26.38 41.89
N ASP A 462 -2.47 -27.07 41.58
CA ASP A 462 -1.50 -27.51 42.57
C ASP A 462 -0.05 -27.18 42.18
N GLU A 463 0.71 -26.85 43.19
CA GLU A 463 1.97 -26.17 43.29
C GLU A 463 3.22 -26.99 42.89
N HIS A 464 4.26 -26.22 42.52
CA HIS A 464 5.70 -26.49 42.67
C HIS A 464 6.31 -27.72 42.01
N ARG A 465 7.19 -27.46 41.01
CA ARG A 465 8.60 -27.87 41.13
C ARG A 465 9.50 -27.22 40.05
N SER A 466 10.53 -26.61 40.57
CA SER A 466 11.73 -26.11 39.89
C SER A 466 12.51 -27.18 39.11
N GLY A 467 13.09 -26.81 37.98
CA GLY A 467 14.35 -27.43 37.61
C GLY A 467 14.61 -27.71 36.13
N LYS A 468 15.57 -26.94 35.59
CA LYS A 468 16.52 -27.29 34.53
C LYS A 468 16.18 -26.95 33.09
N HIS A 469 16.87 -25.94 32.60
CA HIS A 469 17.20 -25.67 31.20
C HIS A 469 17.48 -26.95 30.40
N ARG A 470 16.82 -27.03 29.26
CA ARG A 470 17.32 -27.72 28.07
C ARG A 470 17.02 -26.84 26.85
N PRO A 471 18.01 -26.52 26.02
CA PRO A 471 17.80 -25.82 24.78
C PRO A 471 17.32 -26.78 23.67
N ASP A 472 16.74 -26.22 22.63
CA ASP A 472 16.45 -26.83 21.34
C ASP A 472 15.26 -27.80 21.26
N LYS A 473 14.11 -27.19 20.93
CA LYS A 473 13.16 -27.79 19.98
C LYS A 473 12.27 -26.71 19.34
N HIS A 474 12.87 -25.80 18.60
CA HIS A 474 12.17 -25.10 17.52
C HIS A 474 12.45 -25.86 16.22
N ARG A 475 11.80 -26.99 16.05
CA ARG A 475 11.64 -27.67 14.78
C ARG A 475 10.37 -28.51 14.86
N SER A 476 9.49 -28.32 13.89
CA SER A 476 8.21 -28.99 13.66
C SER A 476 7.02 -28.33 14.36
N ASP A 477 6.40 -27.43 13.61
CA ASP A 477 4.95 -27.25 13.46
C ASP A 477 4.68 -26.18 12.38
N GLU A 478 5.39 -26.27 11.23
CA GLU A 478 4.84 -25.86 9.94
C GLU A 478 3.98 -27.04 9.46
N GLU A 479 2.77 -27.15 9.96
CA GLU A 479 1.75 -27.95 9.27
C GLU A 479 1.65 -27.39 7.85
N ALA A 480 2.10 -28.19 6.88
CA ALA A 480 2.07 -27.81 5.48
C ALA A 480 0.63 -27.49 5.11
N ARG A 481 0.35 -26.21 4.77
CA ARG A 481 -0.97 -25.80 4.27
C ARG A 481 -1.30 -26.65 3.06
N ARG A 482 -2.45 -27.32 3.09
CA ARG A 482 -2.89 -28.22 2.02
C ARG A 482 -4.29 -27.85 1.54
N LEU A 483 -4.54 -28.08 0.27
CA LEU A 483 -5.84 -27.96 -0.37
C LEU A 483 -6.28 -29.36 -0.83
N VAL A 484 -7.36 -29.87 -0.24
CA VAL A 484 -7.98 -31.13 -0.64
C VAL A 484 -9.21 -30.80 -1.47
N VAL A 485 -9.26 -31.34 -2.67
CA VAL A 485 -10.37 -31.18 -3.60
C VAL A 485 -10.96 -32.55 -3.90
N THR A 486 -12.24 -32.72 -3.70
CA THR A 486 -12.99 -33.93 -4.00
C THR A 486 -13.93 -33.66 -5.18
N VAL A 487 -13.82 -34.46 -6.24
CA VAL A 487 -14.76 -34.46 -7.36
C VAL A 487 -15.53 -35.77 -7.29
N ALA A 488 -16.84 -35.69 -7.11
CA ALA A 488 -17.69 -36.89 -6.91
C ALA A 488 -18.91 -36.90 -7.84
N ASP A 489 -19.13 -38.01 -8.54
CA ASP A 489 -20.34 -38.30 -9.33
C ASP A 489 -21.17 -39.42 -8.70
N ASP A 490 -22.42 -39.56 -9.11
CA ASP A 490 -23.34 -40.64 -8.73
C ASP A 490 -23.63 -41.58 -9.89
N GLY A 491 -22.72 -41.69 -10.84
CA GLY A 491 -22.88 -42.41 -12.06
C GLY A 491 -22.59 -43.94 -11.97
N VAL A 492 -22.03 -44.51 -13.06
CA VAL A 492 -21.77 -45.96 -13.14
C VAL A 492 -20.62 -46.45 -12.26
N GLY A 493 -19.75 -45.55 -11.86
CA GLY A 493 -18.57 -45.84 -11.04
C GLY A 493 -17.43 -46.50 -11.82
N LEU A 494 -16.29 -46.66 -11.14
CA LEU A 494 -15.10 -47.28 -11.73
C LEU A 494 -15.25 -48.78 -11.95
N PRO A 495 -14.67 -49.39 -13.02
CA PRO A 495 -14.54 -50.82 -13.16
C PRO A 495 -13.87 -51.48 -11.94
N ALA A 496 -14.15 -52.77 -11.71
CA ALA A 496 -13.62 -53.47 -10.52
C ALA A 496 -12.08 -53.64 -10.57
N ASP A 497 -11.51 -53.64 -11.78
CA ASP A 497 -10.10 -53.79 -12.11
C ASP A 497 -9.45 -52.48 -12.55
N PHE A 498 -10.09 -51.34 -12.22
CA PHE A 498 -9.55 -50.03 -12.57
C PHE A 498 -8.28 -49.73 -11.79
N ASP A 499 -7.20 -49.48 -12.51
CA ASP A 499 -5.93 -49.02 -11.98
C ASP A 499 -5.47 -47.75 -12.72
N VAL A 500 -5.28 -46.68 -11.96
CA VAL A 500 -4.84 -45.38 -12.49
C VAL A 500 -3.45 -45.47 -13.15
N GLU A 501 -2.56 -46.33 -12.62
CA GLU A 501 -1.18 -46.45 -13.12
C GLU A 501 -1.11 -47.14 -14.47
N SER A 502 -2.02 -48.08 -14.73
CA SER A 502 -2.09 -48.81 -15.98
C SER A 502 -3.04 -48.22 -17.01
N SER A 503 -3.77 -47.14 -16.64
CA SER A 503 -4.71 -46.48 -17.56
C SER A 503 -4.00 -45.75 -18.70
N ASN A 504 -4.34 -46.11 -19.94
CA ASN A 504 -3.84 -45.44 -21.15
C ASN A 504 -4.66 -44.22 -21.56
N SER A 505 -5.63 -43.79 -20.76
CA SER A 505 -6.42 -42.57 -21.02
C SER A 505 -5.53 -41.34 -20.97
N LEU A 506 -5.51 -40.56 -22.05
CA LEU A 506 -4.71 -39.34 -22.14
C LEU A 506 -5.11 -38.33 -21.08
N GLY A 507 -6.42 -38.17 -20.74
CA GLY A 507 -6.92 -37.25 -19.70
C GLY A 507 -6.36 -37.56 -18.31
N LEU A 508 -6.38 -38.87 -17.93
CA LEU A 508 -5.83 -39.27 -16.63
C LEU A 508 -4.31 -39.11 -16.56
N GLN A 509 -3.59 -39.30 -17.67
CA GLN A 509 -2.14 -39.03 -17.72
C GLN A 509 -1.85 -37.54 -17.53
N ILE A 510 -2.67 -36.63 -18.10
CA ILE A 510 -2.55 -35.19 -17.91
C ILE A 510 -2.81 -34.84 -16.45
N VAL A 511 -3.91 -35.30 -15.86
CA VAL A 511 -4.24 -35.03 -14.43
C VAL A 511 -3.10 -35.47 -13.52
N ARG A 512 -2.56 -36.68 -13.75
CA ARG A 512 -1.44 -37.20 -12.96
C ARG A 512 -0.18 -36.35 -13.13
N THR A 513 0.16 -35.95 -14.35
CA THR A 513 1.33 -35.13 -14.63
C THR A 513 1.22 -33.80 -13.92
N LEU A 514 0.05 -33.15 -13.95
CA LEU A 514 -0.20 -31.86 -13.32
C LEU A 514 -0.21 -31.96 -11.79
N ILE A 515 -0.97 -32.92 -11.24
CA ILE A 515 -1.13 -33.03 -9.78
C ILE A 515 0.13 -33.59 -9.12
N VAL A 516 0.61 -34.75 -9.60
CA VAL A 516 1.75 -35.43 -8.97
C VAL A 516 3.08 -34.87 -9.46
N GLY A 517 3.21 -34.57 -10.76
CA GLY A 517 4.45 -34.12 -11.37
C GLY A 517 4.75 -32.66 -11.14
N GLU A 518 3.79 -31.75 -11.33
CA GLU A 518 4.00 -30.30 -11.22
C GLU A 518 3.69 -29.79 -9.83
N LEU A 519 2.53 -30.18 -9.24
CA LEU A 519 2.09 -29.68 -7.94
C LEU A 519 2.63 -30.46 -6.74
N GLY A 520 3.24 -31.64 -6.96
CA GLY A 520 3.74 -32.50 -5.89
C GLY A 520 2.63 -33.01 -4.95
N GLY A 521 1.41 -33.07 -5.47
CA GLY A 521 0.22 -33.54 -4.76
C GLY A 521 0.00 -35.04 -4.87
N THR A 522 -1.13 -35.55 -4.34
CA THR A 522 -1.61 -36.91 -4.48
C THR A 522 -2.96 -36.96 -5.19
N LEU A 523 -3.25 -38.09 -5.82
CA LEU A 523 -4.45 -38.31 -6.60
C LEU A 523 -4.98 -39.72 -6.29
N ASP A 524 -6.15 -39.80 -5.66
CA ASP A 524 -6.77 -41.05 -5.25
C ASP A 524 -8.16 -41.19 -5.85
N PHE A 525 -8.47 -42.45 -6.36
CA PHE A 525 -9.75 -42.78 -6.99
C PHE A 525 -10.49 -43.80 -6.16
N HIS A 526 -11.74 -43.49 -5.79
CA HIS A 526 -12.57 -44.35 -5.00
C HIS A 526 -13.92 -44.63 -5.67
N ARG A 527 -14.43 -45.83 -5.48
CA ARG A 527 -15.80 -46.19 -5.86
C ARG A 527 -16.73 -45.87 -4.70
N ARG A 528 -17.79 -45.10 -4.95
CA ARG A 528 -18.78 -44.75 -3.90
C ARG A 528 -19.68 -45.94 -3.60
N SER A 529 -20.07 -46.11 -2.34
CA SER A 529 -20.95 -47.20 -1.83
C SER A 529 -22.37 -47.18 -2.39
N GLY A 530 -22.81 -46.04 -2.96
CA GLY A 530 -24.13 -45.85 -3.59
C GLY A 530 -24.09 -45.89 -5.12
N GLY A 531 -22.96 -46.16 -5.74
CA GLY A 531 -22.68 -45.97 -7.18
C GLY A 531 -21.94 -44.65 -7.42
N GLY A 532 -21.21 -44.57 -8.55
CA GLY A 532 -20.42 -43.39 -8.91
C GLY A 532 -18.94 -43.46 -8.51
N THR A 533 -18.22 -42.40 -8.86
CA THR A 533 -16.78 -42.26 -8.62
C THR A 533 -16.53 -41.06 -7.69
N GLU A 534 -15.53 -41.17 -6.86
CA GLU A 534 -14.97 -40.08 -6.06
C GLU A 534 -13.48 -39.99 -6.33
N VAL A 535 -13.03 -38.81 -6.73
CA VAL A 535 -11.62 -38.48 -6.98
C VAL A 535 -11.16 -37.48 -5.96
N ILE A 536 -10.13 -37.81 -5.19
CA ILE A 536 -9.54 -36.95 -4.18
C ILE A 536 -8.20 -36.43 -4.69
N VAL A 537 -8.05 -35.13 -4.76
CA VAL A 537 -6.84 -34.41 -5.14
C VAL A 537 -6.34 -33.67 -3.91
N ASP A 538 -5.13 -33.93 -3.43
CA ASP A 538 -4.54 -33.25 -2.29
C ASP A 538 -3.25 -32.55 -2.72
N VAL A 539 -3.22 -31.21 -2.64
CA VAL A 539 -2.16 -30.34 -3.14
C VAL A 539 -1.52 -29.53 -1.99
N PRO A 540 -0.18 -29.57 -1.86
CA PRO A 540 0.52 -28.70 -0.92
C PRO A 540 0.50 -27.25 -1.42
N LEU A 541 0.16 -26.31 -0.52
CA LEU A 541 0.12 -24.87 -0.85
C LEU A 541 1.45 -24.15 -0.55
N ASN A 542 2.42 -24.84 0.07
CA ASN A 542 3.74 -24.28 0.35
C ASN A 542 4.73 -24.66 -0.75
N HIS A 543 5.03 -23.72 -1.64
CA HIS A 543 6.05 -23.87 -2.68
C HIS A 543 7.43 -23.37 -2.22
N SER A 544 7.98 -23.92 -1.14
CA SER A 544 9.39 -23.72 -0.77
C SER A 544 10.10 -25.07 -0.65
N ASN A 545 10.27 -25.80 -1.74
CA ASN A 545 11.43 -26.69 -1.93
C ASN A 545 11.36 -27.40 -3.30
N ARG A 546 12.02 -26.86 -4.30
CA ARG A 546 12.50 -27.69 -5.41
C ARG A 546 13.85 -28.30 -4.98
N PRO A 547 13.99 -29.61 -4.83
CA PRO A 547 15.31 -30.22 -4.74
C PRO A 547 15.95 -30.22 -6.13
N GLY A 548 17.07 -29.48 -6.28
CA GLY A 548 18.05 -29.75 -7.34
C GLY A 548 18.01 -28.86 -8.57
N GLY A 549 18.35 -27.57 -8.44
CA GLY A 549 19.03 -26.83 -9.50
C GLY A 549 20.55 -26.90 -9.28
N PRO A 550 21.41 -27.10 -10.32
CA PRO A 550 22.85 -27.12 -10.16
C PRO A 550 23.36 -25.71 -9.75
N PRO A 551 24.45 -25.61 -8.97
CA PRO A 551 24.99 -24.33 -8.55
C PRO A 551 25.52 -23.55 -9.74
N VAL A 552 25.01 -22.33 -9.92
CA VAL A 552 25.56 -21.35 -10.85
C VAL A 552 26.89 -20.89 -10.29
N ARG A 553 27.96 -21.10 -11.07
CA ARG A 553 29.32 -20.58 -10.83
C ARG A 553 29.40 -19.10 -11.16
#